data_e823869f60f32393a07a1399c1782f0c
#
_entry.id   e823869f60f32393a07a1399c1782f0c
#
_cell.length_a   1.000
_cell.length_b   1.000
_cell.length_c   1.000
_cell.angle_alpha   90.00
_cell.angle_beta   90.00
_cell.angle_gamma   90.00
#
_symmetry.space_group_name_H-M   'P 1'
#
loop_
_entity.id
_entity.type
_entity.pdbx_description
1 polymer ?
#
loop_
_entity_poly.entity_id
_entity_poly.type
_entity_poly.pdbx_seq_one_letter_code
_entity_poly.pdbx_strand_id
1 'polypeptide(L)'
;MNTRISALAAALLIALAAPAMSADVPQGTIKGKAWVQTDRTMAEAMAQSWTVLPASVTGDRTYEGINIRAPETKGKAPAVIFVHGSGGINPQIKAFQKRLADELVIASFTADSFQLPDRMTYTSPIDPMDYEKIHALRASELTAAVEFLAKQPWFNGRFVIAGTSEGAVAVARYVRAEAAPAEAGRIIFSWSCENNYHVVQHKTRIPDGMPVLNIMSSKDKYFSQANPYLGNHEAVGNCSKALQGNPNARIVLIKDAPHTLMNEPEAREAEDKFLKDVLLK
;
A
#
# COMPACT_ATOMS: atom_id res chain seq x y z
N MET A 1 75.38 -10.14 46.15
CA MET A 1 74.57 -9.18 45.35
C MET A 1 73.36 -9.93 44.87
N ASN A 2 72.21 -9.81 45.60
CA ASN A 2 70.98 -10.48 45.26
C ASN A 2 70.02 -9.48 44.65
N THR A 3 69.71 -9.67 43.36
CA THR A 3 68.75 -8.87 42.60
C THR A 3 67.38 -9.58 42.69
N ARG A 4 66.40 -9.01 43.38
CA ARG A 4 65.03 -9.47 43.43
C ARG A 4 64.27 -8.88 42.21
N ILE A 5 63.75 -9.74 41.38
CA ILE A 5 62.84 -9.37 40.29
C ILE A 5 61.39 -9.46 40.83
N SER A 6 60.75 -8.28 40.91
CA SER A 6 59.32 -8.19 41.25
C SER A 6 58.47 -8.36 40.00
N ALA A 7 57.69 -9.40 39.92
CA ALA A 7 56.70 -9.60 38.85
C ALA A 7 55.42 -8.85 39.22
N LEU A 8 55.03 -7.86 38.43
CA LEU A 8 53.71 -7.20 38.46
C LEU A 8 52.75 -8.07 37.68
N ALA A 9 51.74 -8.64 38.37
CA ALA A 9 50.61 -9.31 37.75
C ALA A 9 49.56 -8.25 37.40
N ALA A 10 49.37 -7.98 36.11
CA ALA A 10 48.26 -7.16 35.61
C ALA A 10 47.00 -8.03 35.49
N ALA A 11 46.04 -7.77 36.35
CA ALA A 11 44.72 -8.39 36.27
C ALA A 11 43.89 -7.73 35.14
N LEU A 12 43.65 -8.47 34.10
CA LEU A 12 42.76 -8.07 32.99
C LEU A 12 41.32 -8.29 33.41
N LEU A 13 40.60 -7.23 33.75
CA LEU A 13 39.14 -7.24 33.95
C LEU A 13 38.44 -7.35 32.59
N ILE A 14 38.03 -8.55 32.23
CA ILE A 14 37.12 -8.76 31.10
C ILE A 14 35.71 -8.40 31.57
N ALA A 15 35.24 -7.22 31.21
CA ALA A 15 33.84 -6.86 31.37
C ALA A 15 33.01 -7.70 30.40
N LEU A 16 32.32 -8.72 30.89
CA LEU A 16 31.29 -9.44 30.16
C LEU A 16 30.13 -8.46 29.95
N ALA A 17 30.02 -7.91 28.75
CA ALA A 17 28.81 -7.22 28.34
C ALA A 17 27.68 -8.24 28.31
N ALA A 18 26.73 -8.11 29.22
CA ALA A 18 25.50 -8.87 29.18
C ALA A 18 24.81 -8.59 27.83
N PRO A 19 24.30 -9.62 27.11
CA PRO A 19 23.55 -9.38 25.92
C PRO A 19 22.34 -8.49 26.27
N ALA A 20 22.20 -7.37 25.55
CA ALA A 20 21.00 -6.55 25.66
C ALA A 20 19.80 -7.48 25.35
N MET A 21 18.95 -7.69 26.34
CA MET A 21 17.69 -8.41 26.14
C MET A 21 16.93 -7.63 25.06
N SER A 22 16.77 -8.24 23.89
CA SER A 22 15.84 -7.78 22.88
C SER A 22 14.48 -7.67 23.56
N ALA A 23 13.90 -6.47 23.59
CA ALA A 23 12.54 -6.33 24.07
C ALA A 23 11.67 -7.32 23.26
N ASP A 24 10.89 -8.15 23.95
CA ASP A 24 10.02 -9.13 23.28
C ASP A 24 9.12 -8.37 22.30
N VAL A 25 9.29 -8.67 21.01
CA VAL A 25 8.43 -8.10 19.96
C VAL A 25 7.00 -8.58 20.24
N PRO A 26 6.03 -7.67 20.39
CA PRO A 26 4.65 -8.09 20.64
C PRO A 26 4.18 -9.00 19.50
N GLN A 27 3.50 -10.09 19.86
CA GLN A 27 2.93 -11.01 18.88
C GLN A 27 1.47 -10.61 18.62
N GLY A 28 1.17 -10.34 17.36
CA GLY A 28 -0.19 -10.11 16.91
C GLY A 28 -0.99 -11.42 16.78
N THR A 29 -2.20 -11.31 16.28
CA THR A 29 -3.11 -12.44 16.11
C THR A 29 -3.53 -12.58 14.66
N ILE A 30 -3.80 -13.82 14.22
CA ILE A 30 -4.34 -14.13 12.90
C ILE A 30 -5.75 -14.69 13.08
N LYS A 31 -6.68 -14.26 12.22
CA LYS A 31 -8.03 -14.79 12.08
C LYS A 31 -8.27 -15.16 10.62
N GLY A 32 -9.12 -16.18 10.39
CA GLY A 32 -9.34 -16.73 9.06
C GLY A 32 -8.14 -17.53 8.57
N LYS A 33 -8.33 -18.30 7.49
CA LYS A 33 -7.32 -19.22 6.95
C LYS A 33 -7.12 -19.07 5.45
N ALA A 34 -8.10 -18.49 4.76
CA ALA A 34 -8.08 -18.38 3.30
C ALA A 34 -7.21 -17.21 2.84
N TRP A 35 -6.16 -17.54 2.12
CA TRP A 35 -5.29 -16.60 1.41
C TRP A 35 -5.23 -16.90 -0.10
N VAL A 36 -5.92 -17.95 -0.54
CA VAL A 36 -6.20 -18.28 -1.94
C VAL A 36 -7.71 -18.31 -2.11
N GLN A 37 -8.20 -17.67 -3.15
CA GLN A 37 -9.61 -17.55 -3.46
C GLN A 37 -9.91 -18.17 -4.83
N THR A 38 -11.15 -18.57 -5.04
CA THR A 38 -11.61 -19.06 -6.34
C THR A 38 -11.99 -17.88 -7.24
N ASP A 39 -12.03 -18.09 -8.56
CA ASP A 39 -12.50 -17.08 -9.52
C ASP A 39 -13.91 -16.59 -9.16
N ARG A 40 -14.78 -17.48 -8.69
CA ARG A 40 -16.14 -17.14 -8.28
C ARG A 40 -16.15 -16.19 -7.07
N THR A 41 -15.45 -16.53 -5.99
CA THR A 41 -15.41 -15.67 -4.80
C THR A 41 -14.75 -14.33 -5.10
N MET A 42 -13.76 -14.31 -5.98
CA MET A 42 -13.11 -13.09 -6.44
C MET A 42 -14.08 -12.23 -7.28
N ALA A 43 -14.82 -12.82 -8.20
CA ALA A 43 -15.82 -12.10 -9.00
C ALA A 43 -16.95 -11.51 -8.13
N GLU A 44 -17.41 -12.27 -7.12
CA GLU A 44 -18.40 -11.81 -6.15
C GLU A 44 -17.86 -10.59 -5.35
N ALA A 45 -16.62 -10.64 -4.90
CA ALA A 45 -15.97 -9.52 -4.20
C ALA A 45 -15.83 -8.28 -5.10
N MET A 46 -15.46 -8.46 -6.38
CA MET A 46 -15.42 -7.35 -7.34
C MET A 46 -16.81 -6.73 -7.56
N ALA A 47 -17.88 -7.52 -7.66
CA ALA A 47 -19.25 -7.03 -7.78
C ALA A 47 -19.70 -6.22 -6.55
N GLN A 48 -19.18 -6.52 -5.38
CA GLN A 48 -19.44 -5.82 -4.10
C GLN A 48 -18.46 -4.67 -3.82
N SER A 49 -17.55 -4.36 -4.75
CA SER A 49 -16.57 -3.29 -4.56
C SER A 49 -17.24 -1.94 -4.32
N TRP A 50 -16.65 -1.12 -3.45
CA TRP A 50 -17.07 0.27 -3.28
C TRP A 50 -16.65 1.07 -4.50
N THR A 51 -17.62 1.64 -5.19
CA THR A 51 -17.44 2.34 -6.46
C THR A 51 -17.94 3.78 -6.35
N VAL A 52 -17.17 4.70 -6.88
CA VAL A 52 -17.56 6.11 -6.99
C VAL A 52 -17.41 6.55 -8.45
N LEU A 53 -18.52 7.01 -9.02
CA LEU A 53 -18.60 7.47 -10.41
C LEU A 53 -18.93 8.96 -10.43
N PRO A 54 -18.19 9.78 -11.20
CA PRO A 54 -18.49 11.20 -11.32
C PRO A 54 -19.83 11.47 -12.03
N ALA A 55 -20.42 12.63 -11.78
CA ALA A 55 -21.68 13.05 -12.38
C ALA A 55 -21.70 12.98 -13.91
N SER A 56 -20.55 13.23 -14.57
CA SER A 56 -20.40 13.11 -16.03
C SER A 56 -20.56 11.68 -16.55
N VAL A 57 -20.31 10.67 -15.71
CA VAL A 57 -20.48 9.26 -16.03
C VAL A 57 -21.92 8.82 -15.80
N THR A 58 -22.55 9.23 -14.70
CA THR A 58 -23.93 8.86 -14.37
C THR A 58 -24.96 9.70 -15.15
N GLY A 59 -24.56 10.91 -15.56
CA GLY A 59 -25.43 11.87 -16.24
C GLY A 59 -26.33 12.69 -15.32
N ASP A 60 -26.15 12.60 -14.00
CA ASP A 60 -26.94 13.33 -12.99
C ASP A 60 -26.02 13.80 -11.85
N ARG A 61 -25.72 12.94 -10.92
CA ARG A 61 -24.93 13.23 -9.72
C ARG A 61 -23.85 12.19 -9.50
N THR A 62 -22.84 12.52 -8.70
CA THR A 62 -21.84 11.53 -8.25
C THR A 62 -22.53 10.35 -7.58
N TYR A 63 -22.22 9.16 -8.06
CA TYR A 63 -22.65 7.90 -7.43
C TYR A 63 -21.59 7.45 -6.42
N GLU A 64 -22.04 7.05 -5.25
CA GLU A 64 -21.23 6.40 -4.22
C GLU A 64 -21.96 5.15 -3.71
N GLY A 65 -21.38 3.98 -3.87
CA GLY A 65 -22.03 2.74 -3.43
C GLY A 65 -21.31 1.49 -3.88
N ILE A 66 -21.97 0.35 -3.72
CA ILE A 66 -21.43 -0.93 -4.20
C ILE A 66 -21.65 -1.08 -5.71
N ASN A 67 -20.67 -1.64 -6.41
CA ASN A 67 -20.65 -1.66 -7.88
C ASN A 67 -21.90 -2.30 -8.50
N ILE A 68 -22.39 -3.42 -7.96
CA ILE A 68 -23.57 -4.11 -8.49
C ILE A 68 -24.86 -3.25 -8.43
N ARG A 69 -24.87 -2.15 -7.68
CA ARG A 69 -25.96 -1.19 -7.57
C ARG A 69 -25.70 0.11 -8.34
N ALA A 70 -24.58 0.18 -9.06
CA ALA A 70 -24.26 1.36 -9.86
C ALA A 70 -25.36 1.61 -10.91
N PRO A 71 -25.72 2.87 -11.18
CA PRO A 71 -26.69 3.20 -12.20
C PRO A 71 -26.14 2.89 -13.60
N GLU A 72 -27.03 2.83 -14.57
CA GLU A 72 -26.63 2.84 -15.97
C GLU A 72 -25.77 4.07 -16.28
N THR A 73 -24.69 3.86 -17.02
CA THR A 73 -23.71 4.89 -17.28
C THR A 73 -23.90 5.54 -18.65
N LYS A 74 -23.79 6.87 -18.68
CA LYS A 74 -23.99 7.72 -19.88
C LYS A 74 -22.70 8.27 -20.46
N GLY A 75 -21.61 8.18 -19.68
CA GLY A 75 -20.30 8.71 -20.05
C GLY A 75 -19.17 7.77 -19.65
N LYS A 76 -17.96 8.21 -19.95
CA LYS A 76 -16.73 7.49 -19.59
C LYS A 76 -15.78 8.41 -18.83
N ALA A 77 -15.00 7.82 -17.93
CA ALA A 77 -13.96 8.52 -17.17
C ALA A 77 -12.69 7.67 -17.04
N PRO A 78 -11.53 8.29 -16.80
CA PRO A 78 -10.37 7.57 -16.29
C PRO A 78 -10.64 7.06 -14.88
N ALA A 79 -9.84 6.12 -14.41
CA ALA A 79 -10.11 5.44 -13.16
C ALA A 79 -8.93 5.39 -12.20
N VAL A 80 -9.22 5.29 -10.91
CA VAL A 80 -8.29 4.83 -9.87
C VAL A 80 -8.81 3.52 -9.29
N ILE A 81 -8.01 2.45 -9.39
CA ILE A 81 -8.20 1.26 -8.56
C ILE A 81 -7.50 1.53 -7.23
N PHE A 82 -8.24 1.48 -6.13
CA PHE A 82 -7.67 1.68 -4.80
C PHE A 82 -7.65 0.37 -4.02
N VAL A 83 -6.49 0.01 -3.47
CA VAL A 83 -6.31 -1.20 -2.66
C VAL A 83 -6.20 -0.78 -1.18
N HIS A 84 -7.21 -1.11 -0.39
CA HIS A 84 -7.27 -0.72 1.02
C HIS A 84 -6.22 -1.44 1.87
N GLY A 85 -5.86 -0.88 3.04
CA GLY A 85 -4.99 -1.50 4.03
C GLY A 85 -5.67 -2.62 4.83
N SER A 86 -4.99 -3.15 5.84
CA SER A 86 -5.47 -4.22 6.72
C SER A 86 -6.75 -3.88 7.50
N GLY A 87 -7.11 -2.62 7.62
CA GLY A 87 -8.34 -2.15 8.27
C GLY A 87 -9.58 -2.09 7.38
N GLY A 88 -9.50 -2.51 6.11
CA GLY A 88 -10.64 -2.47 5.19
C GLY A 88 -10.94 -1.08 4.63
N ILE A 89 -12.12 -0.96 4.01
CA ILE A 89 -12.62 0.31 3.46
C ILE A 89 -13.13 1.18 4.61
N ASN A 90 -12.47 2.31 4.84
CA ASN A 90 -12.76 3.24 5.92
C ASN A 90 -13.27 4.61 5.39
N PRO A 91 -13.75 5.51 6.25
CA PRO A 91 -14.23 6.82 5.83
C PRO A 91 -13.18 7.67 5.08
N GLN A 92 -11.89 7.51 5.38
CA GLN A 92 -10.83 8.27 4.71
C GLN A 92 -10.68 7.85 3.25
N ILE A 93 -10.76 6.54 2.97
CA ILE A 93 -10.74 6.00 1.60
C ILE A 93 -11.97 6.49 0.82
N LYS A 94 -13.16 6.46 1.44
CA LYS A 94 -14.40 6.94 0.80
C LYS A 94 -14.33 8.44 0.48
N ALA A 95 -13.82 9.24 1.41
CA ALA A 95 -13.62 10.68 1.19
C ALA A 95 -12.64 10.96 0.04
N PHE A 96 -11.51 10.24 -0.01
CA PHE A 96 -10.55 10.32 -1.11
C PHE A 96 -11.23 9.99 -2.45
N GLN A 97 -11.94 8.86 -2.55
CA GLN A 97 -12.61 8.46 -3.79
C GLN A 97 -13.70 9.45 -4.23
N LYS A 98 -14.48 9.97 -3.26
CA LYS A 98 -15.49 11.00 -3.54
C LYS A 98 -14.85 12.25 -4.11
N ARG A 99 -13.75 12.72 -3.52
CA ARG A 99 -13.00 13.88 -4.00
C ARG A 99 -12.50 13.68 -5.43
N LEU A 100 -11.96 12.49 -5.76
CA LEU A 100 -11.54 12.19 -7.13
C LEU A 100 -12.68 12.37 -8.14
N ALA A 101 -13.88 11.94 -7.80
CA ALA A 101 -15.04 12.06 -8.67
C ALA A 101 -15.56 13.51 -8.78
N ASP A 102 -15.65 14.20 -7.66
CA ASP A 102 -16.25 15.55 -7.61
C ASP A 102 -15.30 16.63 -8.14
N GLU A 103 -14.01 16.56 -7.82
CA GLU A 103 -13.04 17.61 -8.12
C GLU A 103 -12.23 17.32 -9.40
N LEU A 104 -11.95 16.04 -9.72
CA LEU A 104 -11.08 15.67 -10.83
C LEU A 104 -11.80 14.90 -11.96
N VAL A 105 -13.07 14.56 -11.78
CA VAL A 105 -13.86 13.77 -12.75
C VAL A 105 -13.21 12.42 -13.03
N ILE A 106 -12.63 11.79 -12.01
CA ILE A 106 -12.00 10.47 -12.07
C ILE A 106 -12.90 9.48 -11.33
N ALA A 107 -13.29 8.40 -12.01
CA ALA A 107 -13.97 7.29 -11.39
C ALA A 107 -13.01 6.49 -10.50
N SER A 108 -13.53 5.80 -9.49
CA SER A 108 -12.69 4.94 -8.67
C SER A 108 -13.46 3.77 -8.11
N PHE A 109 -12.75 2.68 -7.80
CA PHE A 109 -13.34 1.61 -7.03
C PHE A 109 -12.29 0.92 -6.13
N THR A 110 -12.79 0.31 -5.07
CA THR A 110 -12.02 -0.46 -4.09
C THR A 110 -12.72 -1.79 -3.88
N ALA A 111 -12.04 -2.89 -4.21
CA ALA A 111 -12.51 -4.21 -3.83
C ALA A 111 -12.54 -4.31 -2.30
N ASP A 112 -13.66 -4.75 -1.74
CA ASP A 112 -13.74 -5.02 -0.30
C ASP A 112 -13.21 -6.42 -0.01
N SER A 113 -11.95 -6.50 0.33
CA SER A 113 -11.27 -7.74 0.67
C SER A 113 -11.95 -8.53 1.80
N PHE A 114 -12.71 -7.85 2.67
CA PHE A 114 -13.44 -8.50 3.76
C PHE A 114 -14.72 -9.22 3.30
N GLN A 115 -15.13 -9.05 2.06
CA GLN A 115 -16.19 -9.88 1.46
C GLN A 115 -15.69 -11.26 1.04
N LEU A 116 -14.39 -11.49 1.01
CA LEU A 116 -13.81 -12.80 0.69
C LEU A 116 -14.04 -13.79 1.85
N PRO A 117 -14.57 -14.99 1.59
CA PRO A 117 -14.88 -15.95 2.64
C PRO A 117 -13.62 -16.44 3.35
N ASP A 118 -13.70 -16.49 4.68
CA ASP A 118 -12.63 -16.95 5.60
C ASP A 118 -11.27 -16.24 5.36
N ARG A 119 -11.32 -15.01 4.84
CA ARG A 119 -10.11 -14.22 4.56
C ARG A 119 -9.20 -14.14 5.77
N MET A 120 -7.94 -14.44 5.54
CA MET A 120 -6.88 -14.27 6.53
C MET A 120 -6.72 -12.79 6.90
N THR A 121 -6.90 -12.45 8.18
CA THR A 121 -6.75 -11.11 8.75
C THR A 121 -5.81 -11.16 9.96
N TYR A 122 -5.29 -10.01 10.39
CA TYR A 122 -4.29 -9.98 11.45
C TYR A 122 -4.30 -8.68 12.26
N THR A 123 -3.67 -8.75 13.41
CA THR A 123 -3.12 -7.58 14.12
C THR A 123 -1.60 -7.68 14.10
N SER A 124 -0.91 -6.58 13.75
CA SER A 124 0.57 -6.57 13.67
C SER A 124 1.23 -6.56 15.06
N PRO A 125 2.46 -7.12 15.14
CA PRO A 125 3.18 -7.86 14.12
C PRO A 125 2.84 -9.37 14.14
N ILE A 126 2.93 -10.02 12.97
CA ILE A 126 2.83 -11.47 12.81
C ILE A 126 4.10 -11.99 12.11
N ASP A 127 4.20 -13.31 11.93
CA ASP A 127 5.33 -13.90 11.19
C ASP A 127 5.39 -13.36 9.76
N PRO A 128 6.58 -12.99 9.23
CA PRO A 128 6.75 -12.50 7.87
C PRO A 128 6.18 -13.42 6.78
N MET A 129 6.24 -14.74 6.97
CA MET A 129 5.66 -15.69 6.01
C MET A 129 4.13 -15.65 5.97
N ASP A 130 3.49 -15.32 7.10
CA ASP A 130 2.04 -15.13 7.14
C ASP A 130 1.63 -13.79 6.49
N TYR A 131 2.44 -12.74 6.62
CA TYR A 131 2.26 -11.54 5.82
C TYR A 131 2.35 -11.83 4.32
N GLU A 132 3.30 -12.67 3.87
CA GLU A 132 3.43 -13.01 2.44
C GLU A 132 2.20 -13.76 1.89
N LYS A 133 1.52 -14.60 2.68
CA LYS A 133 0.23 -15.20 2.28
C LYS A 133 -0.82 -14.13 2.02
N ILE A 134 -0.91 -13.15 2.92
CA ILE A 134 -1.84 -12.03 2.77
C ILE A 134 -1.45 -11.16 1.56
N HIS A 135 -0.16 -10.89 1.37
CA HIS A 135 0.31 -10.14 0.19
C HIS A 135 0.02 -10.89 -1.12
N ALA A 136 0.10 -12.22 -1.14
CA ALA A 136 -0.29 -13.01 -2.31
C ALA A 136 -1.79 -12.90 -2.60
N LEU A 137 -2.64 -12.94 -1.56
CA LEU A 137 -4.07 -12.68 -1.70
C LEU A 137 -4.32 -11.28 -2.28
N ARG A 138 -3.70 -10.24 -1.73
CA ARG A 138 -3.87 -8.86 -2.19
C ARG A 138 -3.39 -8.65 -3.63
N ALA A 139 -2.35 -9.36 -4.04
CA ALA A 139 -1.87 -9.36 -5.43
C ALA A 139 -2.89 -9.97 -6.39
N SER A 140 -3.52 -11.09 -6.01
CA SER A 140 -4.58 -11.72 -6.81
C SER A 140 -5.84 -10.84 -6.90
N GLU A 141 -6.22 -10.17 -5.82
CA GLU A 141 -7.32 -9.19 -5.84
C GLU A 141 -7.02 -8.02 -6.78
N LEU A 142 -5.81 -7.48 -6.77
CA LEU A 142 -5.44 -6.38 -7.66
C LEU A 142 -5.47 -6.82 -9.13
N THR A 143 -5.03 -8.04 -9.43
CA THR A 143 -5.13 -8.61 -10.78
C THR A 143 -6.61 -8.71 -11.21
N ALA A 144 -7.46 -9.28 -10.38
CA ALA A 144 -8.90 -9.37 -10.64
C ALA A 144 -9.55 -7.98 -10.78
N ALA A 145 -9.11 -7.00 -9.99
CA ALA A 145 -9.58 -5.62 -10.06
C ALA A 145 -9.25 -4.95 -11.40
N VAL A 146 -8.06 -5.17 -11.94
CA VAL A 146 -7.68 -4.65 -13.28
C VAL A 146 -8.51 -5.29 -14.37
N GLU A 147 -8.71 -6.61 -14.32
CA GLU A 147 -9.56 -7.34 -15.26
C GLU A 147 -11.04 -6.91 -15.18
N PHE A 148 -11.52 -6.66 -13.97
CA PHE A 148 -12.86 -6.18 -13.72
C PHE A 148 -13.05 -4.76 -14.28
N LEU A 149 -12.10 -3.84 -14.04
CA LEU A 149 -12.12 -2.49 -14.57
C LEU A 149 -12.19 -2.48 -16.10
N ALA A 150 -11.40 -3.33 -16.76
CA ALA A 150 -11.35 -3.41 -18.21
C ALA A 150 -12.72 -3.71 -18.87
N LYS A 151 -13.64 -4.32 -18.12
CA LYS A 151 -14.99 -4.69 -18.55
C LYS A 151 -16.04 -3.63 -18.22
N GLN A 152 -15.69 -2.56 -17.48
CA GLN A 152 -16.68 -1.57 -17.07
C GLN A 152 -17.06 -0.64 -18.23
N PRO A 153 -18.37 -0.43 -18.49
CA PRO A 153 -18.84 0.39 -19.61
C PRO A 153 -18.42 1.87 -19.49
N TRP A 154 -18.23 2.33 -18.25
CA TRP A 154 -17.82 3.69 -17.94
C TRP A 154 -16.31 3.95 -18.02
N PHE A 155 -15.51 2.91 -18.19
CA PHE A 155 -14.06 3.04 -18.24
C PHE A 155 -13.59 3.57 -19.61
N ASN A 156 -12.70 4.57 -19.63
CA ASN A 156 -12.17 5.16 -20.86
C ASN A 156 -10.84 4.57 -21.33
N GLY A 157 -10.30 3.55 -20.62
CA GLY A 157 -9.04 2.90 -20.95
C GLY A 157 -7.80 3.41 -20.19
N ARG A 158 -7.92 4.50 -19.41
CA ARG A 158 -6.80 5.08 -18.64
C ARG A 158 -7.01 4.92 -17.14
N PHE A 159 -6.03 4.39 -16.44
CA PHE A 159 -6.15 4.21 -14.99
C PHE A 159 -4.81 4.28 -14.25
N VAL A 160 -4.90 4.53 -12.97
CA VAL A 160 -3.83 4.46 -11.98
C VAL A 160 -4.20 3.41 -10.93
N ILE A 161 -3.22 2.65 -10.45
CA ILE A 161 -3.40 1.82 -9.27
C ILE A 161 -2.85 2.56 -8.04
N ALA A 162 -3.63 2.59 -6.98
CA ALA A 162 -3.29 3.22 -5.72
C ALA A 162 -3.54 2.26 -4.56
N GLY A 163 -2.82 2.41 -3.47
CA GLY A 163 -3.08 1.60 -2.28
C GLY A 163 -2.40 2.14 -1.05
N THR A 164 -2.90 1.72 0.12
CA THR A 164 -2.37 2.15 1.41
C THR A 164 -1.94 0.97 2.27
N SER A 165 -0.80 1.10 2.98
CA SER A 165 -0.33 0.09 3.93
C SER A 165 -0.20 -1.30 3.29
N GLU A 166 -0.91 -2.33 3.78
CA GLU A 166 -0.98 -3.67 3.16
C GLU A 166 -1.32 -3.61 1.67
N GLY A 167 -2.29 -2.76 1.27
CA GLY A 167 -2.65 -2.57 -0.13
C GLY A 167 -1.56 -1.90 -0.96
N ALA A 168 -0.75 -1.04 -0.35
CA ALA A 168 0.37 -0.40 -1.03
C ALA A 168 1.52 -1.38 -1.35
N VAL A 169 1.69 -2.44 -0.55
CA VAL A 169 2.61 -3.55 -0.89
C VAL A 169 2.17 -4.23 -2.19
N ALA A 170 0.88 -4.51 -2.34
CA ALA A 170 0.34 -5.10 -3.57
C ALA A 170 0.56 -4.17 -4.78
N VAL A 171 0.31 -2.87 -4.62
CA VAL A 171 0.57 -1.85 -5.66
C VAL A 171 2.05 -1.80 -6.05
N ALA A 172 2.96 -1.78 -5.07
CA ALA A 172 4.40 -1.73 -5.32
C ALA A 172 4.92 -2.99 -6.03
N ARG A 173 4.29 -4.14 -5.77
CA ARG A 173 4.69 -5.45 -6.32
C ARG A 173 3.85 -5.91 -7.51
N TYR A 174 2.85 -5.14 -7.94
CA TYR A 174 1.99 -5.53 -9.05
C TYR A 174 2.79 -5.82 -10.33
N VAL A 175 2.47 -6.94 -10.95
CA VAL A 175 2.98 -7.32 -12.27
C VAL A 175 1.79 -7.45 -13.20
N ARG A 176 1.76 -6.62 -14.22
CA ARG A 176 0.70 -6.62 -15.23
C ARG A 176 0.69 -7.93 -16.00
N ALA A 177 -0.47 -8.58 -16.11
CA ALA A 177 -0.65 -9.68 -17.03
C ALA A 177 -0.56 -9.19 -18.49
N GLU A 178 -0.04 -9.99 -19.39
CA GLU A 178 0.23 -9.59 -20.79
C GLU A 178 -1.01 -9.02 -21.49
N ALA A 179 -2.18 -9.63 -21.30
CA ALA A 179 -3.44 -9.22 -21.89
C ALA A 179 -4.17 -8.09 -21.14
N ALA A 180 -3.67 -7.70 -19.96
CA ALA A 180 -4.31 -6.66 -19.16
C ALA A 180 -3.94 -5.25 -19.66
N PRO A 181 -4.84 -4.26 -19.52
CA PRO A 181 -4.50 -2.88 -19.84
C PRO A 181 -3.33 -2.39 -19.00
N ALA A 182 -2.51 -1.49 -19.55
CA ALA A 182 -1.39 -0.91 -18.84
C ALA A 182 -1.86 0.25 -17.96
N GLU A 183 -1.45 0.24 -16.68
CA GLU A 183 -1.64 1.37 -15.79
C GLU A 183 -0.78 2.57 -16.21
N ALA A 184 -1.33 3.78 -16.05
CA ALA A 184 -0.63 5.03 -16.36
C ALA A 184 0.34 5.47 -15.25
N GLY A 185 0.22 4.90 -14.06
CA GLY A 185 1.07 5.21 -12.92
C GLY A 185 0.60 4.50 -11.64
N ARG A 186 1.36 4.69 -10.55
CA ARG A 186 1.07 4.09 -9.25
C ARG A 186 1.14 5.13 -8.13
N ILE A 187 0.23 5.02 -7.15
CA ILE A 187 0.28 5.80 -5.91
C ILE A 187 0.44 4.85 -4.73
N ILE A 188 1.50 5.02 -3.96
CA ILE A 188 1.88 4.18 -2.83
C ILE A 188 1.77 5.02 -1.55
N PHE A 189 0.68 4.81 -0.79
CA PHE A 189 0.49 5.47 0.50
C PHE A 189 0.98 4.59 1.63
N SER A 190 1.70 5.18 2.57
CA SER A 190 2.04 4.56 3.85
C SER A 190 2.69 3.17 3.70
N TRP A 191 3.62 3.06 2.76
CA TRP A 191 4.51 1.92 2.56
C TRP A 191 5.88 2.42 2.08
N SER A 192 6.94 1.99 2.78
CA SER A 192 8.30 2.49 2.55
C SER A 192 9.07 1.77 1.44
N CYS A 193 8.55 0.70 0.87
CA CYS A 193 9.26 -0.13 -0.11
C CYS A 193 10.61 -0.68 0.40
N GLU A 194 10.76 -0.82 1.71
CA GLU A 194 12.01 -1.25 2.35
C GLU A 194 11.84 -2.59 3.05
N ASN A 195 12.97 -3.25 3.30
CA ASN A 195 13.00 -4.43 4.14
C ASN A 195 12.57 -4.07 5.57
N ASN A 196 11.62 -4.82 6.12
CA ASN A 196 11.10 -4.64 7.47
C ASN A 196 10.28 -5.88 7.90
N TYR A 197 9.75 -5.85 9.11
CA TYR A 197 8.98 -6.95 9.71
C TYR A 197 7.77 -7.43 8.90
N HIS A 198 7.24 -6.60 8.00
CA HIS A 198 5.98 -6.84 7.29
C HIS A 198 6.16 -7.62 5.99
N VAL A 199 7.38 -7.89 5.56
CA VAL A 199 7.68 -8.53 4.27
C VAL A 199 8.91 -9.42 4.34
N VAL A 200 8.88 -10.53 3.64
CA VAL A 200 10.08 -11.31 3.31
C VAL A 200 10.77 -10.70 2.09
N GLN A 201 9.99 -10.24 1.11
CA GLN A 201 10.48 -9.66 -0.14
C GLN A 201 9.99 -8.21 -0.27
N HIS A 202 10.86 -7.24 -0.06
CA HIS A 202 10.50 -5.81 -0.19
C HIS A 202 10.66 -5.25 -1.61
N LYS A 203 11.33 -5.98 -2.52
CA LYS A 203 11.61 -5.50 -3.87
C LYS A 203 10.34 -5.17 -4.63
N THR A 204 10.27 -3.95 -5.14
CA THR A 204 9.18 -3.50 -6.00
C THR A 204 9.24 -4.16 -7.39
N ARG A 205 8.09 -4.18 -8.06
CA ARG A 205 7.94 -4.61 -9.47
C ARG A 205 7.44 -3.46 -10.34
N ILE A 206 7.88 -2.26 -10.02
CA ILE A 206 7.54 -1.05 -10.76
C ILE A 206 8.39 -1.03 -12.04
N PRO A 207 7.77 -0.92 -13.23
CA PRO A 207 8.51 -0.79 -14.48
C PRO A 207 9.39 0.46 -14.51
N ASP A 208 10.54 0.36 -15.20
CA ASP A 208 11.43 1.50 -15.36
C ASP A 208 10.72 2.68 -16.03
N GLY A 209 10.92 3.87 -15.48
CA GLY A 209 10.33 5.10 -15.98
C GLY A 209 8.81 5.26 -15.74
N MET A 210 8.14 4.29 -15.09
CA MET A 210 6.72 4.44 -14.73
C MET A 210 6.53 5.61 -13.77
N PRO A 211 5.52 6.48 -13.97
CA PRO A 211 5.14 7.49 -12.99
C PRO A 211 4.74 6.85 -11.66
N VAL A 212 5.38 7.28 -10.57
CA VAL A 212 5.08 6.82 -9.22
C VAL A 212 5.03 7.98 -8.25
N LEU A 213 3.99 8.00 -7.42
CA LEU A 213 3.88 8.88 -6.28
C LEU A 213 3.90 8.05 -4.99
N ASN A 214 4.90 8.25 -4.13
CA ASN A 214 4.93 7.68 -2.79
C ASN A 214 4.69 8.78 -1.77
N ILE A 215 3.68 8.60 -0.91
CA ILE A 215 3.33 9.55 0.15
C ILE A 215 3.42 8.86 1.50
N MET A 216 4.23 9.41 2.39
CA MET A 216 4.52 8.84 3.71
C MET A 216 4.39 9.89 4.81
N SER A 217 4.04 9.46 6.01
CA SER A 217 4.28 10.24 7.22
C SER A 217 5.77 10.18 7.58
N SER A 218 6.36 11.29 8.00
CA SER A 218 7.74 11.32 8.49
C SER A 218 7.96 10.47 9.75
N LYS A 219 6.88 10.17 10.48
CA LYS A 219 6.86 9.32 11.68
C LYS A 219 5.81 8.22 11.55
N ASP A 220 5.77 7.56 10.41
CA ASP A 220 4.84 6.45 10.23
C ASP A 220 5.10 5.37 11.29
N LYS A 221 4.06 5.05 12.07
CA LYS A 221 4.17 4.13 13.22
C LYS A 221 4.42 2.67 12.84
N TYR A 222 4.33 2.32 11.56
CA TYR A 222 4.55 0.96 11.06
C TYR A 222 5.82 0.84 10.23
N PHE A 223 6.12 1.83 9.38
CA PHE A 223 7.14 1.71 8.34
C PHE A 223 8.22 2.80 8.41
N SER A 224 8.36 3.49 9.52
CA SER A 224 9.48 4.40 9.81
C SER A 224 10.25 3.98 11.05
N GLN A 225 11.35 4.67 11.36
CA GLN A 225 12.12 4.47 12.58
C GLN A 225 11.33 4.77 13.87
N ALA A 226 10.11 5.31 13.76
CA ALA A 226 9.21 5.43 14.91
C ALA A 226 8.65 4.07 15.37
N ASN A 227 8.76 3.02 14.57
CA ASN A 227 8.37 1.67 14.94
C ASN A 227 9.55 0.95 15.65
N PRO A 228 9.43 0.60 16.94
CA PRO A 228 10.51 -0.05 17.68
C PRO A 228 10.83 -1.47 17.20
N TYR A 229 9.93 -2.12 16.47
CA TYR A 229 10.12 -3.47 15.91
C TYR A 229 10.21 -3.48 14.37
N LEU A 230 10.60 -2.36 13.77
CA LEU A 230 10.76 -2.25 12.32
C LEU A 230 11.72 -3.31 11.75
N GLY A 231 12.75 -3.67 12.51
CA GLY A 231 13.75 -4.68 12.10
C GLY A 231 14.75 -4.20 11.05
N ASN A 232 14.77 -2.89 10.73
CA ASN A 232 15.69 -2.28 9.78
C ASN A 232 16.16 -0.91 10.27
N HIS A 233 17.35 -0.84 10.84
CA HIS A 233 17.93 0.40 11.36
C HIS A 233 18.39 1.39 10.27
N GLU A 234 18.52 0.92 9.03
CA GLU A 234 18.94 1.75 7.88
C GLU A 234 17.73 2.26 7.07
N ALA A 235 16.51 1.94 7.49
CA ALA A 235 15.31 2.39 6.81
C ALA A 235 15.20 3.91 6.82
N VAL A 236 14.90 4.49 5.66
CA VAL A 236 14.62 5.93 5.49
C VAL A 236 13.12 6.24 5.58
N GLY A 237 12.27 5.20 5.69
CA GLY A 237 10.83 5.33 5.88
C GLY A 237 10.05 5.75 4.63
N ASN A 238 10.62 5.57 3.44
CA ASN A 238 9.95 5.87 2.18
C ASN A 238 10.57 5.10 1.00
N CYS A 239 9.95 5.17 -0.19
CA CYS A 239 10.37 4.41 -1.36
C CYS A 239 11.58 5.00 -2.12
N SER A 240 12.28 6.01 -1.61
CA SER A 240 13.36 6.70 -2.35
C SER A 240 14.49 5.76 -2.77
N LYS A 241 14.89 4.83 -1.90
CA LYS A 241 15.92 3.82 -2.24
C LYS A 241 15.44 2.86 -3.34
N ALA A 242 14.19 2.40 -3.24
CA ALA A 242 13.61 1.46 -4.20
C ALA A 242 13.33 2.09 -5.57
N LEU A 243 13.11 3.40 -5.62
CA LEU A 243 12.79 4.18 -6.82
C LEU A 243 13.99 4.99 -7.33
N GLN A 244 15.18 4.75 -6.77
CA GLN A 244 16.39 5.43 -7.21
C GLN A 244 16.63 5.21 -8.72
N GLY A 245 16.86 6.30 -9.45
CA GLY A 245 17.06 6.26 -10.90
C GLY A 245 15.76 6.33 -11.73
N ASN A 246 14.58 6.29 -11.13
CA ASN A 246 13.33 6.54 -11.84
C ASN A 246 13.05 8.06 -11.90
N PRO A 247 13.19 8.71 -13.08
CA PRO A 247 13.01 10.17 -13.21
C PRO A 247 11.56 10.62 -13.00
N ASN A 248 10.62 9.71 -13.07
CA ASN A 248 9.18 9.97 -12.91
C ASN A 248 8.65 9.59 -11.52
N ALA A 249 9.56 9.22 -10.60
CA ALA A 249 9.20 8.98 -9.20
C ALA A 249 9.15 10.29 -8.41
N ARG A 250 8.14 10.42 -7.56
CA ARG A 250 7.95 11.54 -6.64
C ARG A 250 7.72 11.01 -5.24
N ILE A 251 8.50 11.49 -4.28
CA ILE A 251 8.39 11.14 -2.87
C ILE A 251 7.90 12.36 -2.10
N VAL A 252 6.84 12.19 -1.31
CA VAL A 252 6.27 13.23 -0.44
C VAL A 252 6.28 12.72 0.99
N LEU A 253 6.97 13.44 1.87
CA LEU A 253 6.99 13.18 3.31
C LEU A 253 6.19 14.26 4.01
N ILE A 254 5.09 13.87 4.65
CA ILE A 254 4.24 14.78 5.41
C ILE A 254 4.62 14.68 6.88
N LYS A 255 4.96 15.82 7.47
CA LYS A 255 5.44 15.90 8.84
C LYS A 255 4.34 15.46 9.82
N ASP A 256 4.66 14.46 10.64
CA ASP A 256 3.82 13.96 11.74
C ASP A 256 2.38 13.58 11.33
N ALA A 257 2.13 13.29 10.05
CA ALA A 257 0.82 12.89 9.54
C ALA A 257 0.38 11.54 10.13
N PRO A 258 -0.94 11.25 10.15
CA PRO A 258 -1.44 9.93 10.52
C PRO A 258 -1.03 8.88 9.49
N HIS A 259 -1.10 7.58 9.86
CA HIS A 259 -0.83 6.48 8.93
C HIS A 259 -1.78 6.47 7.71
N THR A 260 -3.06 6.82 7.90
CA THR A 260 -4.04 6.99 6.82
C THR A 260 -4.09 8.46 6.41
N LEU A 261 -3.28 8.86 5.46
CA LEU A 261 -2.91 10.25 5.19
C LEU A 261 -3.40 10.83 3.86
N MET A 262 -4.14 10.06 3.01
CA MET A 262 -4.56 10.48 1.67
C MET A 262 -5.45 11.75 1.63
N ASN A 263 -5.96 12.21 2.75
CA ASN A 263 -6.76 13.43 2.80
C ASN A 263 -6.03 14.61 3.47
N GLU A 264 -4.77 14.44 3.87
CA GLU A 264 -3.95 15.55 4.34
C GLU A 264 -3.74 16.58 3.22
N PRO A 265 -3.68 17.89 3.51
CA PRO A 265 -3.58 18.92 2.47
C PRO A 265 -2.42 18.71 1.49
N GLU A 266 -1.25 18.37 2.00
CA GLU A 266 -0.05 18.14 1.19
C GLU A 266 -0.16 16.85 0.34
N ALA A 267 -0.87 15.83 0.85
CA ALA A 267 -1.17 14.62 0.09
C ALA A 267 -2.09 14.95 -1.08
N ARG A 268 -3.18 15.68 -0.83
CA ARG A 268 -4.15 16.09 -1.86
C ARG A 268 -3.49 16.92 -2.96
N GLU A 269 -2.63 17.87 -2.62
CA GLU A 269 -1.89 18.67 -3.61
C GLU A 269 -1.01 17.80 -4.50
N ALA A 270 -0.27 16.87 -3.89
CA ALA A 270 0.60 15.94 -4.62
C ALA A 270 -0.18 14.98 -5.52
N GLU A 271 -1.29 14.43 -5.02
CA GLU A 271 -2.20 13.55 -5.75
C GLU A 271 -2.83 14.24 -6.96
N ASP A 272 -3.37 15.44 -6.74
CA ASP A 272 -4.02 16.22 -7.79
C ASP A 272 -3.05 16.51 -8.93
N LYS A 273 -1.84 16.96 -8.59
CA LYS A 273 -0.81 17.20 -9.59
C LYS A 273 -0.45 15.92 -10.33
N PHE A 274 -0.22 14.82 -9.61
CA PHE A 274 0.14 13.53 -10.20
C PHE A 274 -0.97 13.01 -11.12
N LEU A 275 -2.21 12.95 -10.64
CA LEU A 275 -3.34 12.43 -11.40
C LEU A 275 -3.66 13.30 -12.63
N LYS A 276 -3.56 14.62 -12.53
CA LYS A 276 -3.68 15.52 -13.70
C LYS A 276 -2.60 15.23 -14.74
N ASP A 277 -1.36 15.00 -14.29
CA ASP A 277 -0.24 14.72 -15.19
C ASP A 277 -0.37 13.37 -15.92
N VAL A 278 -0.87 12.32 -15.24
CA VAL A 278 -0.88 10.95 -15.79
C VAL A 278 -2.23 10.49 -16.35
N LEU A 279 -3.36 11.08 -15.92
CA LEU A 279 -4.70 10.64 -16.37
C LEU A 279 -5.44 11.68 -17.22
N LEU A 280 -5.22 12.98 -17.01
CA LEU A 280 -6.07 14.03 -17.58
C LEU A 280 -5.40 14.81 -18.73
N LYS A 281 -4.17 14.48 -19.10
CA LYS A 281 -3.47 15.01 -20.27
C LYS A 281 -3.74 14.24 -21.53
#